data_0e57be3565bb3c063af1b56e871810b4
#
_entry.id   0e57be3565bb3c063af1b56e871810b4
#
_cell.length_a   1.000
_cell.length_b   1.000
_cell.length_c   1.000
_cell.angle_alpha   90.00
_cell.angle_beta   90.00
_cell.angle_gamma   90.00
#
_symmetry.space_group_name_H-M   'P 1'
#
loop_
_entity.id
_entity.type
_entity.pdbx_description
1 polymer ?
#
loop_
_entity_poly.entity_id
_entity_poly.type
_entity_poly.pdbx_seq_one_letter_code
_entity_poly.pdbx_strand_id
1 'polypeptide(L)'
;METEALLDERALSKLKWRCRRGLLENDLLIEKFFTRHEATLTVSQAKGLSDLMDLSDNDLLDLLLQRKEPGQLLEAESQASASSQEALVVLNLLRPQVNSTLPVPV
;
A
#
# COMPACT_ATOMS: atom_id res chain seq x y z
N MET A 1 3.42 16.31 -20.05
CA MET A 1 3.29 15.34 -19.16
C MET A 1 2.12 14.43 -19.43
N GLU A 2 2.34 13.25 -19.51
CA GLU A 2 1.31 12.41 -19.85
C GLU A 2 0.53 11.98 -18.71
N THR A 3 -0.68 11.70 -18.94
CA THR A 3 -1.56 11.19 -17.98
C THR A 3 -1.23 9.74 -17.74
N GLU A 4 -1.18 9.35 -16.50
CA GLU A 4 -0.96 7.97 -16.21
C GLU A 4 -2.16 7.16 -16.60
N ALA A 5 -1.90 5.98 -17.14
CA ALA A 5 -2.95 5.07 -17.49
C ALA A 5 -3.57 4.49 -16.25
N LEU A 6 -4.88 4.38 -16.27
CA LEU A 6 -5.57 3.67 -15.21
C LEU A 6 -5.41 2.18 -15.39
N LEU A 7 -5.44 1.46 -14.29
CA LEU A 7 -5.33 0.03 -14.32
C LEU A 7 -6.61 -0.55 -14.91
N ASP A 8 -6.47 -1.50 -15.84
CA ASP A 8 -7.67 -2.09 -16.40
C ASP A 8 -8.28 -3.11 -15.44
N GLU A 9 -9.49 -3.53 -15.76
CA GLU A 9 -10.27 -4.33 -14.85
C GLU A 9 -9.62 -5.68 -14.58
N ARG A 10 -9.04 -6.29 -15.59
CA ARG A 10 -8.39 -7.59 -15.42
C ARG A 10 -7.16 -7.46 -14.53
N ALA A 11 -6.35 -6.46 -14.77
CA ALA A 11 -5.16 -6.25 -13.95
C ALA A 11 -5.54 -5.91 -12.53
N LEU A 12 -6.62 -5.16 -12.35
CA LEU A 12 -7.10 -4.82 -11.03
C LEU A 12 -7.53 -6.08 -10.27
N SER A 13 -8.23 -6.98 -10.93
CA SER A 13 -8.64 -8.23 -10.30
C SER A 13 -7.45 -9.05 -9.87
N LYS A 14 -6.44 -9.15 -10.73
CA LYS A 14 -5.23 -9.89 -10.39
C LYS A 14 -4.52 -9.26 -9.21
N LEU A 15 -4.46 -7.94 -9.19
CA LEU A 15 -3.81 -7.24 -8.10
C LEU A 15 -4.54 -7.47 -6.78
N LYS A 16 -5.85 -7.42 -6.81
CA LYS A 16 -6.63 -7.68 -5.61
C LYS A 16 -6.35 -9.08 -5.07
N TRP A 17 -6.26 -10.06 -5.94
CA TRP A 17 -5.93 -11.41 -5.52
C TRP A 17 -4.54 -11.48 -4.89
N ARG A 18 -3.58 -10.84 -5.54
CA ARG A 18 -2.21 -10.84 -5.01
C ARG A 18 -2.14 -10.20 -3.64
N CYS A 19 -3.02 -9.27 -3.36
CA CYS A 19 -3.01 -8.56 -2.09
C CYS A 19 -3.71 -9.29 -0.96
N ARG A 20 -4.35 -10.40 -1.24
CA ARG A 20 -4.99 -11.18 -0.19
C ARG A 20 -3.93 -12.02 0.50
N ARG A 21 -3.66 -11.68 1.72
CA ARG A 21 -2.53 -12.29 2.42
C ARG A 21 -2.93 -13.15 3.59
N GLY A 22 -4.18 -13.10 4.01
CA GLY A 22 -4.64 -13.91 5.12
C GLY A 22 -4.41 -13.31 6.49
N LEU A 23 -3.70 -12.20 6.59
CA LEU A 23 -3.56 -11.50 7.84
C LEU A 23 -4.64 -10.44 7.90
N LEU A 24 -5.53 -10.56 8.87
CA LEU A 24 -6.75 -9.79 8.89
C LEU A 24 -6.51 -8.29 8.86
N GLU A 25 -5.56 -7.81 9.64
CA GLU A 25 -5.30 -6.36 9.69
C GLU A 25 -4.87 -5.83 8.33
N ASN A 26 -3.95 -6.56 7.69
CA ASN A 26 -3.49 -6.15 6.37
C ASN A 26 -4.62 -6.18 5.36
N ASP A 27 -5.41 -7.25 5.40
CA ASP A 27 -6.51 -7.39 4.44
C ASP A 27 -7.53 -6.28 4.60
N LEU A 28 -7.82 -5.89 5.83
CA LEU A 28 -8.80 -4.81 6.06
C LEU A 28 -8.29 -3.48 5.52
N LEU A 29 -7.03 -3.17 5.75
CA LEU A 29 -6.47 -1.91 5.28
C LEU A 29 -6.39 -1.88 3.76
N ILE A 30 -6.00 -3.00 3.16
CA ILE A 30 -5.90 -3.09 1.71
C ILE A 30 -7.30 -3.01 1.09
N GLU A 31 -8.27 -3.63 1.71
CA GLU A 31 -9.64 -3.56 1.20
C GLU A 31 -10.17 -2.13 1.24
N LYS A 32 -9.89 -1.41 2.31
CA LYS A 32 -10.28 -0.01 2.38
C LYS A 32 -9.60 0.82 1.30
N PHE A 33 -8.34 0.52 1.03
CA PHE A 33 -7.62 1.20 -0.04
C PHE A 33 -8.31 0.98 -1.38
N PHE A 34 -8.65 -0.26 -1.71
CA PHE A 34 -9.33 -0.52 -2.97
C PHE A 34 -10.69 0.15 -3.01
N THR A 35 -11.43 0.12 -1.92
CA THR A 35 -12.74 0.76 -1.91
C THR A 35 -12.65 2.24 -2.24
N ARG A 36 -11.59 2.89 -1.76
CA ARG A 36 -11.44 4.33 -1.97
C ARG A 36 -10.83 4.66 -3.32
N HIS A 37 -9.95 3.81 -3.82
CA HIS A 37 -9.06 4.22 -4.91
C HIS A 37 -9.14 3.36 -6.15
N GLU A 38 -9.89 2.25 -6.14
CA GLU A 38 -9.83 1.34 -7.28
C GLU A 38 -10.27 2.00 -8.58
N ALA A 39 -11.21 2.92 -8.52
CA ALA A 39 -11.71 3.57 -9.72
C ALA A 39 -10.69 4.48 -10.35
N THR A 40 -9.72 4.95 -9.58
CA THR A 40 -8.70 5.87 -10.07
C THR A 40 -7.29 5.31 -9.94
N LEU A 41 -7.18 4.01 -9.71
CA LEU A 41 -5.88 3.39 -9.51
C LEU A 41 -5.09 3.40 -10.80
N THR A 42 -3.89 3.93 -10.75
CA THR A 42 -3.02 4.02 -11.91
C THR A 42 -2.07 2.84 -11.97
N VAL A 43 -1.43 2.69 -13.12
CA VAL A 43 -0.43 1.64 -13.29
C VAL A 43 0.73 1.84 -12.32
N SER A 44 1.15 3.08 -12.11
CA SER A 44 2.21 3.35 -11.13
C SER A 44 1.82 2.96 -9.73
N GLN A 45 0.60 3.27 -9.34
CA GLN A 45 0.13 2.91 -8.01
C GLN A 45 0.03 1.41 -7.86
N ALA A 46 -0.39 0.72 -8.92
CA ALA A 46 -0.44 -0.73 -8.89
C ALA A 46 0.95 -1.32 -8.70
N LYS A 47 1.95 -0.73 -9.37
CA LYS A 47 3.31 -1.19 -9.20
C LYS A 47 3.77 -1.00 -7.76
N GLY A 48 3.48 0.16 -7.18
CA GLY A 48 3.85 0.42 -5.80
C GLY A 48 3.21 -0.56 -4.84
N LEU A 49 1.94 -0.85 -5.04
CA LEU A 49 1.26 -1.81 -4.20
C LEU A 49 1.87 -3.21 -4.38
N SER A 50 2.20 -3.57 -5.61
CA SER A 50 2.83 -4.86 -5.87
C SER A 50 4.19 -4.94 -5.19
N ASP A 51 4.95 -3.85 -5.20
CA ASP A 51 6.24 -3.82 -4.51
C ASP A 51 6.05 -4.08 -3.02
N LEU A 52 5.03 -3.48 -2.43
CA LEU A 52 4.76 -3.70 -1.02
C LEU A 52 4.34 -5.14 -0.74
N MET A 53 3.71 -5.79 -1.71
CA MET A 53 3.30 -7.18 -1.52
C MET A 53 4.48 -8.15 -1.51
N ASP A 54 5.67 -7.69 -1.88
CA ASP A 54 6.86 -8.52 -1.76
C ASP A 54 7.33 -8.64 -0.32
N LEU A 55 6.80 -7.83 0.57
CA LEU A 55 7.22 -7.88 1.98
C LEU A 55 6.54 -9.03 2.70
N SER A 56 7.16 -9.45 3.80
CA SER A 56 6.49 -10.39 4.69
C SER A 56 5.27 -9.71 5.31
N ASP A 57 4.37 -10.55 5.83
CA ASP A 57 3.17 -10.01 6.46
C ASP A 57 3.51 -9.10 7.64
N ASN A 58 4.49 -9.49 8.43
CA ASN A 58 4.86 -8.70 9.59
C ASN A 58 5.47 -7.36 9.18
N ASP A 59 6.35 -7.38 8.18
CA ASP A 59 6.97 -6.14 7.71
C ASP A 59 5.90 -5.21 7.14
N LEU A 60 5.00 -5.76 6.35
CA LEU A 60 3.94 -4.96 5.78
C LEU A 60 3.06 -4.36 6.86
N LEU A 61 2.69 -5.16 7.85
CA LEU A 61 1.87 -4.67 8.94
C LEU A 61 2.58 -3.55 9.70
N ASP A 62 3.86 -3.72 9.97
CA ASP A 62 4.61 -2.69 10.68
C ASP A 62 4.60 -1.37 9.91
N LEU A 63 4.71 -1.44 8.59
CA LEU A 63 4.65 -0.23 7.79
C LEU A 63 3.26 0.37 7.77
N LEU A 64 2.24 -0.47 7.64
CA LEU A 64 0.87 0.02 7.57
C LEU A 64 0.43 0.68 8.87
N LEU A 65 0.88 0.15 9.99
CA LEU A 65 0.54 0.70 11.29
C LEU A 65 1.54 1.75 11.77
N GLN A 66 2.49 2.10 10.92
CA GLN A 66 3.48 3.13 11.21
C GLN A 66 4.39 2.77 12.39
N ARG A 67 4.55 1.50 12.65
CA ARG A 67 5.50 1.06 13.66
C ARG A 67 6.93 1.18 13.15
N LYS A 68 7.10 1.08 11.82
CA LYS A 68 8.39 1.22 11.17
C LYS A 68 8.23 2.01 9.90
N GLU A 69 9.30 2.63 9.48
CA GLU A 69 9.40 3.22 8.16
C GLU A 69 10.19 2.29 7.25
N PRO A 70 10.06 2.45 5.92
CA PRO A 70 10.73 1.52 5.01
C PRO A 70 12.22 1.35 5.26
N GLY A 71 12.90 2.41 5.64
CA GLY A 71 14.33 2.31 5.90
C GLY A 71 14.69 1.54 7.15
N GLN A 72 13.72 1.17 7.95
CA GLN A 72 13.96 0.46 9.19
C GLN A 72 13.78 -1.05 9.05
N LEU A 73 13.40 -1.51 7.86
CA LEU A 73 13.27 -2.94 7.64
C LEU A 73 14.64 -3.60 7.66
N LEU A 74 14.67 -4.83 8.13
CA LEU A 74 15.95 -5.48 8.38
C LEU A 74 16.63 -5.95 7.12
N GLU A 75 15.87 -6.41 6.14
CA GLU A 75 16.46 -6.97 4.94
C GLU A 75 16.58 -5.92 3.86
N ALA A 76 17.71 -5.92 3.17
CA ALA A 76 17.96 -4.93 2.15
C ALA A 76 16.95 -5.02 1.02
N GLU A 77 16.55 -6.22 0.66
CA GLU A 77 15.54 -6.38 -0.40
C GLU A 77 14.21 -5.80 0.01
N SER A 78 13.83 -6.01 1.26
CA SER A 78 12.59 -5.45 1.77
C SER A 78 12.65 -3.94 1.80
N GLN A 79 13.78 -3.39 2.23
CA GLN A 79 13.94 -1.94 2.22
C GLN A 79 13.81 -1.39 0.80
N ALA A 80 14.43 -2.04 -0.16
CA ALA A 80 14.39 -1.57 -1.54
C ALA A 80 12.97 -1.61 -2.09
N SER A 81 12.26 -2.70 -1.85
CA SER A 81 10.88 -2.81 -2.33
C SER A 81 9.98 -1.77 -1.70
N ALA A 82 10.13 -1.55 -0.40
CA ALA A 82 9.26 -0.63 0.32
C ALA A 82 9.63 0.82 0.08
N SER A 83 10.84 1.09 -0.42
CA SER A 83 11.33 2.45 -0.57
C SER A 83 11.22 2.97 -2.00
N SER A 84 10.68 2.20 -2.93
CA SER A 84 10.48 2.72 -4.27
C SER A 84 9.51 3.89 -4.19
N GLN A 85 9.64 4.82 -5.13
CA GLN A 85 8.80 6.00 -5.11
C GLN A 85 7.33 5.63 -5.19
N GLU A 86 7.02 4.67 -6.05
CA GLU A 86 5.65 4.21 -6.19
C GLU A 86 5.15 3.57 -4.90
N ALA A 87 6.00 2.77 -4.25
CA ALA A 87 5.59 2.13 -3.01
C ALA A 87 5.34 3.15 -1.91
N LEU A 88 6.15 4.19 -1.84
CA LEU A 88 5.97 5.21 -0.81
C LEU A 88 4.65 5.94 -0.98
N VAL A 89 4.29 6.26 -2.21
CA VAL A 89 3.03 6.93 -2.47
C VAL A 89 1.86 6.06 -2.03
N VAL A 90 1.90 4.78 -2.42
CA VAL A 90 0.81 3.86 -2.09
C VAL A 90 0.78 3.60 -0.59
N LEU A 91 1.94 3.51 0.05
CA LEU A 91 1.99 3.28 1.48
C LEU A 91 1.25 4.39 2.22
N ASN A 92 1.46 5.63 1.80
CA ASN A 92 0.73 6.74 2.42
C ASN A 92 -0.77 6.60 2.26
N LEU A 93 -1.22 6.08 1.12
CA LEU A 93 -2.64 5.89 0.90
C LEU A 93 -3.19 4.71 1.70
N LEU A 94 -2.37 3.70 1.91
CA LEU A 94 -2.80 2.52 2.64
C LEU A 94 -2.88 2.74 4.13
N ARG A 95 -2.01 3.58 4.67
CA ARG A 95 -1.98 3.80 6.11
C ARG A 95 -3.30 4.37 6.58
N PRO A 96 -3.75 3.97 7.76
CA PRO A 96 -4.97 4.54 8.30
C PRO A 96 -4.83 6.05 8.33
N GLN A 97 -5.77 6.72 7.71
CA GLN A 97 -5.72 8.16 7.62
C GLN A 97 -6.26 8.72 8.92
N VAL A 98 -5.39 8.86 9.87
CA VAL A 98 -5.77 9.63 11.02
C VAL A 98 -6.00 11.01 10.51
N ASN A 99 -7.21 11.42 10.53
CA ASN A 99 -7.54 12.69 9.98
C ASN A 99 -6.82 13.77 10.75
N SER A 100 -5.81 14.33 10.14
CA SER A 100 -5.00 15.30 10.83
C SER A 100 -5.77 16.56 11.13
N THR A 101 -6.92 16.75 10.49
CA THR A 101 -7.73 17.92 10.81
C THR A 101 -8.60 17.68 12.03
N LEU A 102 -8.68 16.45 12.48
CA LEU A 102 -9.44 16.22 13.68
C LEU A 102 -8.61 16.63 14.87
N PRO A 103 -9.17 17.43 15.72
CA PRO A 103 -8.49 17.69 16.97
C PRO A 103 -8.38 16.38 17.68
N VAL A 104 -7.21 16.10 18.08
CA VAL A 104 -7.00 14.92 18.83
C VAL A 104 -7.77 15.07 20.11
N PRO A 105 -8.65 14.16 20.39
CA PRO A 105 -9.29 14.22 21.69
C PRO A 105 -8.22 13.96 22.70
N VAL A 106 -8.12 14.80 23.55
CA VAL A 106 -7.09 14.64 24.54
C VAL A 106 -7.60 13.93 25.73
#